data_b740cfa9710467e110c79b1146dcd147
#
_entry.id   b740cfa9710467e110c79b1146dcd147
#
_cell.length_a   1.000
_cell.length_b   1.000
_cell.length_c   1.000
_cell.angle_alpha   90.00
_cell.angle_beta   90.00
_cell.angle_gamma   90.00
#
_symmetry.space_group_name_H-M   'P 1'
#
loop_
_entity.id
_entity.type
_entity.pdbx_description
1 polymer ?
#
loop_
_entity_poly.entity_id
_entity_poly.type
_entity_poly.pdbx_seq_one_letter_code
_entity_poly.pdbx_strand_id
1 'polypeptide(L)'
;MSEVGPQNGLEGAEHLRRITGGMVVLGLLGLLLWGLLRSGVAALAFGVGAATSFGFWSLHRYLTVRMLTPSVRRRWLYAFLSLGKLGLIALVLRGMMGRYPAEALPLATGVLLFVAGILLEALRIMFQKPEVPPPA
;
A
#
# COMPACT_ATOMS: atom_id res chain seq x y z
N MET A 1 -9.38 -25.55 -23.57
CA MET A 1 -9.29 -24.07 -23.47
C MET A 1 -10.26 -23.65 -22.38
N SER A 2 -9.76 -23.38 -21.20
CA SER A 2 -10.57 -22.82 -20.14
C SER A 2 -10.80 -21.34 -20.44
N GLU A 3 -12.04 -20.99 -20.74
CA GLU A 3 -12.47 -19.61 -20.77
C GLU A 3 -12.19 -19.00 -19.42
N VAL A 4 -11.17 -18.14 -19.37
CA VAL A 4 -10.94 -17.25 -18.23
C VAL A 4 -12.10 -16.26 -18.26
N GLY A 5 -13.20 -16.62 -17.59
CA GLY A 5 -14.40 -15.82 -17.57
C GLY A 5 -14.11 -14.44 -16.91
N PRO A 6 -14.93 -13.43 -17.23
CA PRO A 6 -14.79 -12.06 -16.71
C PRO A 6 -14.88 -11.97 -15.18
N GLN A 7 -15.25 -13.03 -14.50
CA GLN A 7 -15.38 -13.09 -13.04
C GLN A 7 -14.06 -12.92 -12.29
N ASN A 8 -12.95 -13.42 -12.83
CA ASN A 8 -11.64 -13.30 -12.19
C ASN A 8 -11.12 -11.84 -12.13
N GLY A 9 -11.54 -11.00 -13.07
CA GLY A 9 -11.21 -9.59 -13.06
C GLY A 9 -11.97 -8.78 -12.01
N LEU A 10 -13.22 -9.16 -11.74
CA LEU A 10 -14.07 -8.50 -10.76
C LEU A 10 -13.65 -8.83 -9.32
N GLU A 11 -13.27 -10.07 -9.05
CA GLU A 11 -12.74 -10.50 -7.75
C GLU A 11 -11.44 -9.79 -7.42
N GLY A 12 -10.53 -9.69 -8.37
CA GLY A 12 -9.27 -8.95 -8.19
C GLY A 12 -9.48 -7.45 -7.90
N ALA A 13 -10.43 -6.81 -8.60
CA ALA A 13 -10.78 -5.41 -8.38
C ALA A 13 -11.42 -5.18 -7.00
N GLU A 14 -12.22 -6.12 -6.52
CA GLU A 14 -12.85 -6.04 -5.21
C GLU A 14 -11.83 -6.19 -4.07
N HIS A 15 -10.88 -7.11 -4.18
CA HIS A 15 -9.77 -7.24 -3.23
C HIS A 15 -8.94 -5.96 -3.15
N LEU A 16 -8.58 -5.38 -4.28
CA LEU A 16 -7.84 -4.12 -4.32
C LEU A 16 -8.60 -2.97 -3.67
N ARG A 17 -9.91 -2.91 -3.87
CA ARG A 17 -10.77 -1.89 -3.24
C ARG A 17 -10.84 -2.06 -1.72
N ARG A 18 -10.88 -3.29 -1.23
CA ARG A 18 -10.88 -3.59 0.20
C ARG A 18 -9.56 -3.23 0.88
N ILE A 19 -8.42 -3.52 0.24
CA ILE A 19 -7.10 -3.13 0.74
C ILE A 19 -7.00 -1.61 0.84
N THR A 20 -7.43 -0.90 -0.20
CA THR A 20 -7.45 0.56 -0.22
C THR A 20 -8.34 1.13 0.89
N GLY A 21 -9.53 0.57 1.08
CA GLY A 21 -10.43 0.95 2.17
C GLY A 21 -9.82 0.73 3.56
N GLY A 22 -9.18 -0.41 3.76
CA GLY A 22 -8.46 -0.73 5.00
C GLY A 22 -7.33 0.25 5.28
N MET A 23 -6.55 0.61 4.27
CA MET A 23 -5.47 1.60 4.39
C MET A 23 -6.01 2.99 4.76
N VAL A 24 -7.12 3.41 4.18
CA VAL A 24 -7.76 4.70 4.50
C VAL A 24 -8.23 4.72 5.95
N VAL A 25 -8.91 3.68 6.40
CA VAL A 25 -9.39 3.57 7.79
C VAL A 25 -8.23 3.58 8.77
N LEU A 26 -7.19 2.77 8.54
CA LEU A 26 -6.00 2.74 9.38
C LEU A 26 -5.24 4.07 9.36
N GLY A 27 -5.21 4.74 8.21
CA GLY A 27 -4.63 6.07 8.06
C GLY A 27 -5.34 7.12 8.91
N LEU A 28 -6.67 7.15 8.87
CA LEU A 28 -7.48 8.08 9.68
C LEU A 28 -7.34 7.79 11.18
N LEU A 29 -7.39 6.50 11.56
CA LEU A 29 -7.17 6.11 12.96
C LEU A 29 -5.78 6.48 13.46
N GLY A 30 -4.76 6.29 12.63
CA GLY A 30 -3.38 6.68 12.96
C GLY A 30 -3.22 8.20 13.12
N LEU A 31 -3.84 9.00 12.24
CA LEU A 31 -3.86 10.46 12.36
C LEU A 31 -4.49 10.92 13.68
N LEU A 32 -5.65 10.36 14.01
CA LEU A 32 -6.33 10.67 15.27
C LEU A 32 -5.49 10.23 16.47
N LEU A 33 -4.93 9.03 16.43
CA LEU A 33 -4.13 8.50 17.52
C LEU A 33 -2.89 9.35 17.80
N TRP A 34 -2.11 9.69 16.77
CA TRP A 34 -0.93 10.52 16.92
C TRP A 34 -1.25 11.96 17.29
N GLY A 35 -2.36 12.50 16.77
CA GLY A 35 -2.84 13.83 17.12
C GLY A 35 -3.25 13.95 18.59
N LEU A 36 -3.91 12.91 19.12
CA LEU A 36 -4.37 12.89 20.52
C LEU A 36 -3.27 12.52 21.51
N LEU A 37 -2.38 11.57 21.16
CA LEU A 37 -1.36 11.07 22.09
C LEU A 37 -0.13 11.97 22.18
N ARG A 38 0.18 12.73 21.16
CA ARG A 38 1.43 13.47 21.14
C ARG A 38 1.29 14.93 20.73
N SER A 39 1.02 15.21 19.48
CA SER A 39 0.86 16.58 18.97
C SER A 39 0.33 16.61 17.54
N GLY A 40 -0.15 17.79 17.11
CA GLY A 40 -0.52 18.01 15.71
C GLY A 40 0.64 17.83 14.73
N VAL A 41 1.87 18.10 15.15
CA VAL A 41 3.07 17.88 14.30
C VAL A 41 3.33 16.39 14.10
N ALA A 42 3.14 15.56 15.13
CA ALA A 42 3.21 14.11 15.01
C ALA A 42 2.15 13.55 14.06
N ALA A 43 0.93 14.07 14.14
CA ALA A 43 -0.15 13.73 13.22
C ALA A 43 0.19 14.10 11.76
N LEU A 44 0.77 15.29 11.54
CA LEU A 44 1.22 15.71 10.21
C LEU A 44 2.35 14.82 9.68
N ALA A 45 3.33 14.47 10.51
CA ALA A 45 4.42 13.57 10.12
C ALA A 45 3.88 12.19 9.74
N PHE A 46 2.96 11.64 10.53
CA PHE A 46 2.26 10.40 10.19
C PHE A 46 1.46 10.54 8.88
N GLY A 47 0.75 11.66 8.69
CA GLY A 47 -0.01 11.96 7.47
C GLY A 47 0.86 11.98 6.22
N VAL A 48 2.04 12.58 6.28
CA VAL A 48 3.03 12.58 5.20
C VAL A 48 3.49 11.15 4.89
N GLY A 49 3.80 10.35 5.91
CA GLY A 49 4.17 8.95 5.77
C GLY A 49 3.04 8.12 5.15
N ALA A 50 1.81 8.30 5.62
CA ALA A 50 0.63 7.62 5.09
C ALA A 50 0.32 8.02 3.64
N ALA A 51 0.42 9.31 3.29
CA ALA A 51 0.25 9.80 1.93
C ALA A 51 1.31 9.23 0.98
N THR A 52 2.56 9.14 1.43
CA THR A 52 3.65 8.49 0.69
C THR A 52 3.35 7.02 0.45
N SER A 53 2.87 6.33 1.48
CA SER A 53 2.47 4.93 1.44
C SER A 53 1.32 4.70 0.46
N PHE A 54 0.31 5.56 0.48
CA PHE A 54 -0.84 5.51 -0.42
C PHE A 54 -0.47 5.80 -1.87
N GLY A 55 0.37 6.82 -2.10
CA GLY A 55 0.91 7.13 -3.43
C GLY A 55 1.71 5.96 -4.00
N PHE A 56 2.49 5.32 -3.14
CA PHE A 56 3.28 4.13 -3.47
C PHE A 56 2.39 2.95 -3.87
N TRP A 57 1.32 2.70 -3.12
CA TRP A 57 0.34 1.68 -3.44
C TRP A 57 -0.34 1.93 -4.78
N SER A 58 -0.80 3.16 -5.02
CA SER A 58 -1.44 3.56 -6.26
C SER A 58 -0.53 3.37 -7.46
N LEU A 59 0.74 3.77 -7.32
CA LEU A 59 1.75 3.60 -8.35
C LEU A 59 2.07 2.12 -8.59
N HIS A 60 2.19 1.32 -7.52
CA HIS A 60 2.43 -0.11 -7.63
C HIS A 60 1.29 -0.80 -8.38
N ARG A 61 0.05 -0.49 -8.02
CA ARG A 61 -1.14 -0.99 -8.70
C ARG A 61 -1.13 -0.63 -10.19
N TYR A 62 -0.85 0.62 -10.52
CA TYR A 62 -0.78 1.09 -11.90
C TYR A 62 0.30 0.35 -12.71
N LEU A 63 1.48 0.19 -12.14
CA LEU A 63 2.60 -0.52 -12.78
C LEU A 63 2.30 -2.01 -12.95
N THR A 64 1.70 -2.66 -11.97
CA THR A 64 1.36 -4.09 -12.04
C THR A 64 0.37 -4.36 -13.17
N VAL A 65 -0.67 -3.53 -13.30
CA VAL A 65 -1.63 -3.65 -14.40
C VAL A 65 -0.95 -3.45 -15.77
N ARG A 66 -0.01 -2.51 -15.85
CA ARG A 66 0.75 -2.26 -17.07
C ARG A 66 1.77 -3.36 -17.43
N MET A 67 2.36 -3.99 -16.42
CA MET A 67 3.32 -5.09 -16.62
C MET A 67 2.66 -6.37 -17.18
N LEU A 68 1.38 -6.55 -16.92
CA LEU A 68 0.59 -7.66 -17.45
C LEU A 68 0.28 -7.51 -18.95
N THR A 69 0.50 -6.32 -19.51
CA THR A 69 0.34 -6.07 -20.96
C THR A 69 1.61 -6.51 -21.70
N PRO A 70 1.51 -7.30 -22.78
CA PRO A 70 2.65 -8.02 -23.38
C PRO A 70 3.61 -7.18 -24.20
N SER A 71 3.92 -5.95 -23.87
CA SER A 71 4.97 -5.17 -24.53
C SER A 71 6.31 -5.34 -23.82
N VAL A 72 7.06 -6.34 -24.26
CA VAL A 72 8.33 -6.81 -23.68
C VAL A 72 9.42 -5.74 -23.61
N ARG A 73 9.34 -4.70 -24.40
CA ARG A 73 10.42 -3.69 -24.54
C ARG A 73 10.56 -2.73 -23.37
N ARG A 74 9.55 -2.65 -22.49
CA ARG A 74 9.52 -1.68 -21.38
C ARG A 74 9.68 -2.29 -19.98
N ARG A 75 9.95 -3.58 -19.87
CA ARG A 75 10.18 -4.24 -18.57
C ARG A 75 11.30 -3.58 -17.76
N TRP A 76 12.37 -3.19 -18.41
CA TRP A 76 13.50 -2.50 -17.77
C TRP A 76 13.11 -1.15 -17.19
N LEU A 77 12.30 -0.38 -17.90
CA LEU A 77 11.83 0.91 -17.45
C LEU A 77 10.99 0.78 -16.17
N TYR A 78 10.13 -0.23 -16.10
CA TYR A 78 9.30 -0.49 -14.93
C TYR A 78 10.10 -1.00 -13.72
N ALA A 79 11.14 -1.80 -13.96
CA ALA A 79 12.07 -2.22 -12.92
C ALA A 79 12.83 -1.01 -12.35
N PHE A 80 13.32 -0.12 -13.21
CA PHE A 80 13.99 1.13 -12.82
C PHE A 80 13.06 2.08 -12.05
N LEU A 81 11.81 2.20 -12.50
CA LEU A 81 10.79 2.99 -11.81
C LEU A 81 10.47 2.39 -10.43
N SER A 82 10.48 1.06 -10.33
CA SER A 82 10.26 0.37 -9.06
C SER A 82 11.40 0.59 -8.06
N LEU A 83 12.63 0.63 -8.52
CA LEU A 83 13.79 1.01 -7.69
C LEU A 83 13.78 2.51 -7.32
N GLY A 84 13.38 3.38 -8.25
CA GLY A 84 13.26 4.82 -8.02
C GLY A 84 12.30 5.17 -6.88
N LYS A 85 11.25 4.36 -6.69
CA LYS A 85 10.32 4.51 -5.56
C LYS A 85 11.02 4.39 -4.20
N LEU A 86 11.88 3.36 -4.04
CA LEU A 86 12.62 3.16 -2.80
C LEU A 86 13.56 4.31 -2.52
N GLY A 87 14.20 4.84 -3.58
CA GLY A 87 15.03 6.04 -3.48
C GLY A 87 14.23 7.28 -3.03
N LEU A 88 13.04 7.45 -3.58
CA LEU A 88 12.16 8.57 -3.21
C LEU A 88 11.71 8.47 -1.74
N ILE A 89 11.33 7.30 -1.28
CA ILE A 89 10.97 7.07 0.13
C ILE A 89 12.16 7.34 1.04
N ALA A 90 13.33 6.83 0.70
CA ALA A 90 14.54 7.08 1.46
C ALA A 90 14.88 8.58 1.53
N LEU A 91 14.67 9.31 0.45
CA LEU A 91 14.88 10.77 0.37
C LEU A 91 13.90 11.52 1.27
N VAL A 92 12.62 11.17 1.23
CA VAL A 92 11.57 11.78 2.07
C VAL A 92 11.86 11.49 3.55
N LEU A 93 12.17 10.24 3.89
CA LEU A 93 12.56 9.84 5.25
C LEU A 93 13.78 10.62 5.74
N ARG A 94 14.84 10.68 4.93
CA ARG A 94 16.05 11.42 5.27
C ARG A 94 15.79 12.92 5.46
N GLY A 95 15.00 13.53 4.59
CA GLY A 95 14.63 14.95 4.67
C GLY A 95 13.85 15.26 5.95
N MET A 96 12.88 14.44 6.29
CA MET A 96 12.06 14.62 7.49
C MET A 96 12.84 14.31 8.77
N MET A 97 13.65 13.24 8.79
CA MET A 97 14.48 12.92 9.95
C MET A 97 15.54 13.98 10.24
N GLY A 98 16.08 14.63 9.20
CA GLY A 98 17.02 15.73 9.37
C GLY A 98 16.40 17.00 9.96
N ARG A 99 15.12 17.23 9.66
CA ARG A 99 14.41 18.45 10.10
C ARG A 99 13.62 18.26 11.38
N TYR A 100 13.08 17.08 11.59
CA TYR A 100 12.24 16.73 12.74
C TYR A 100 12.59 15.35 13.30
N PRO A 101 13.77 15.20 13.94
CA PRO A 101 14.21 13.89 14.44
C PRO A 101 13.28 13.30 15.51
N ALA A 102 12.60 14.14 16.27
CA ALA A 102 11.63 13.71 17.28
C ALA A 102 10.36 13.07 16.68
N GLU A 103 10.07 13.36 15.42
CA GLU A 103 8.87 12.89 14.73
C GLU A 103 9.16 11.71 13.76
N ALA A 104 10.34 11.12 13.86
CA ALA A 104 10.73 9.98 13.02
C ALA A 104 9.82 8.76 13.23
N LEU A 105 9.36 8.53 14.46
CA LEU A 105 8.49 7.40 14.79
C LEU A 105 7.09 7.53 14.15
N PRO A 106 6.35 8.65 14.26
CA PRO A 106 5.09 8.85 13.55
C PRO A 106 5.23 8.71 12.04
N LEU A 107 6.29 9.29 11.47
CA LEU A 107 6.57 9.19 10.04
C LEU A 107 6.81 7.74 9.59
N ALA A 108 7.63 7.00 10.33
CA ALA A 108 7.93 5.59 10.05
C ALA A 108 6.66 4.72 10.15
N THR A 109 5.82 4.93 11.15
CA THR A 109 4.55 4.22 11.28
C THR A 109 3.59 4.54 10.14
N GLY A 110 3.56 5.77 9.63
CA GLY A 110 2.81 6.16 8.44
C GLY A 110 3.29 5.44 7.17
N VAL A 111 4.58 5.35 6.97
CA VAL A 111 5.17 4.61 5.84
C VAL A 111 4.90 3.10 5.94
N LEU A 112 4.95 2.54 7.15
CA LEU A 112 4.64 1.13 7.40
C LEU A 112 3.16 0.78 7.24
N LEU A 113 2.28 1.76 7.12
CA LEU A 113 0.85 1.55 6.89
C LEU A 113 0.57 0.68 5.66
N PHE A 114 1.37 0.83 4.61
CA PHE A 114 1.29 0.01 3.41
C PHE A 114 1.57 -1.47 3.72
N VAL A 115 2.61 -1.75 4.48
CA VAL A 115 2.98 -3.11 4.89
C VAL A 115 1.91 -3.70 5.79
N ALA A 116 1.38 -2.91 6.72
CA ALA A 116 0.30 -3.32 7.61
C ALA A 116 -0.98 -3.67 6.82
N GLY A 117 -1.33 -2.87 5.81
CA GLY A 117 -2.47 -3.15 4.94
C GLY A 117 -2.36 -4.47 4.20
N ILE A 118 -1.19 -4.76 3.64
CA ILE A 118 -0.91 -6.03 2.94
C ILE A 118 -0.96 -7.21 3.92
N LEU A 119 -0.33 -7.08 5.09
CA LEU A 119 -0.32 -8.14 6.11
C LEU A 119 -1.73 -8.45 6.60
N LEU A 120 -2.55 -7.43 6.80
CA LEU A 120 -3.93 -7.58 7.27
C LEU A 120 -4.77 -8.34 6.24
N GLU A 121 -4.61 -8.05 4.95
CA GLU A 121 -5.31 -8.77 3.89
C GLU A 121 -4.77 -10.21 3.74
N ALA A 122 -3.47 -10.41 3.84
CA ALA A 122 -2.87 -11.75 3.82
C ALA A 122 -3.39 -12.61 4.97
N LEU A 123 -3.44 -12.08 6.19
CA LEU A 123 -4.02 -12.77 7.35
C LEU A 123 -5.50 -13.08 7.13
N ARG A 124 -6.26 -12.15 6.59
CA ARG A 124 -7.68 -12.37 6.29
C ARG A 124 -7.88 -13.51 5.31
N ILE A 125 -7.08 -13.56 4.24
CA ILE A 125 -7.14 -14.65 3.25
C ILE A 125 -6.79 -15.98 3.90
N MET A 126 -5.81 -16.02 4.80
CA MET A 126 -5.43 -17.25 5.53
C MET A 126 -6.55 -17.76 6.44
N PHE A 127 -7.34 -16.86 7.03
CA PHE A 127 -8.44 -17.22 7.93
C PHE A 127 -9.78 -17.44 7.19
N GLN A 128 -9.88 -17.07 5.92
CA GLN A 128 -11.03 -17.46 5.10
C GLN A 128 -10.92 -18.95 4.80
N LYS A 129 -11.87 -19.74 5.32
CA LYS A 129 -12.00 -21.15 4.95
C LYS A 129 -12.13 -21.25 3.44
N PRO A 130 -11.35 -22.12 2.77
CA PRO A 130 -11.58 -22.40 1.38
C PRO A 130 -13.03 -22.87 1.21
N GLU A 131 -13.83 -22.15 0.45
CA GLU A 131 -15.12 -22.66 0.02
C GLU A 131 -14.83 -23.88 -0.83
N VAL A 132 -15.12 -25.06 -0.27
CA VAL A 132 -15.07 -26.31 -1.02
C VAL A 132 -16.14 -26.21 -2.09
N PRO A 133 -15.80 -26.23 -3.39
CA PRO A 133 -16.82 -26.20 -4.42
C PRO A 133 -17.76 -27.40 -4.22
N PRO A 134 -19.07 -27.20 -4.40
CA PRO A 134 -20.02 -28.29 -4.25
C PRO A 134 -19.65 -29.44 -5.17
N PRO A 135 -19.75 -30.71 -4.68
CA PRO A 135 -19.48 -31.88 -5.54
C PRO A 135 -20.40 -31.83 -6.78
N ALA A 136 -19.78 -32.04 -7.90
CA ALA A 136 -20.48 -32.08 -9.18
C ALA A 136 -21.52 -33.21 -9.25
#